data_be8517aa5caf7671da13d2b8c6f99133
#
_entry.id   be8517aa5caf7671da13d2b8c6f99133
#
_cell.length_a   1.000
_cell.length_b   1.000
_cell.length_c   1.000
_cell.angle_alpha   90.00
_cell.angle_beta   90.00
_cell.angle_gamma   90.00
#
_symmetry.space_group_name_H-M   'P 1'
#
loop_
_entity.id
_entity.type
_entity.pdbx_description
1 polymer ?
#
loop_
_entity_poly.entity_id
_entity_poly.type
_entity_poly.pdbx_seq_one_letter_code
_entity_poly.pdbx_strand_id
1 'polypeptide(L)'
;GHAVVLRRGGLGVVVLFALTLTTAVSFQEFLGLPPVMGMMLGLGYLKVYGHHLREPGARRDASGVGDQTPFDVFSYIARAEWDTLLFFYGVILCVGGLAAMGYMELLANMSYVSLGPTTANILVGIASAVVDNIPIMAAVLEMDPLMSHGQWLLVTLTAGIGGSLLSIGSAAGV
;
A
#
# COMPACT_ATOMS: atom_id res chain seq x y z
N GLY A 1 18.79 -16.33 25.34
CA GLY A 1 17.66 -16.48 24.42
C GLY A 1 16.40 -16.00 25.09
N HIS A 2 15.89 -14.85 24.67
CA HIS A 2 14.59 -14.38 25.15
C HIS A 2 13.50 -15.22 24.49
N ALA A 3 12.82 -16.06 25.27
CA ALA A 3 11.65 -16.78 24.80
C ALA A 3 10.55 -15.75 24.48
N VAL A 4 10.15 -15.69 23.20
CA VAL A 4 9.04 -14.86 22.75
C VAL A 4 7.77 -15.50 23.30
N VAL A 5 7.22 -14.93 24.35
CA VAL A 5 5.94 -15.34 24.92
C VAL A 5 4.83 -14.81 24.03
N LEU A 6 4.23 -15.67 23.22
CA LEU A 6 3.05 -15.33 22.42
C LEU A 6 1.90 -14.92 23.36
N ARG A 7 1.49 -13.66 23.25
CA ARG A 7 0.36 -13.10 24.00
C ARG A 7 -0.93 -13.84 23.60
N ARG A 8 -1.82 -14.10 24.58
CA ARG A 8 -3.14 -14.73 24.31
C ARG A 8 -3.84 -14.01 23.15
N GLY A 9 -4.18 -14.75 22.10
CA GLY A 9 -4.80 -14.18 20.89
C GLY A 9 -3.84 -13.87 19.72
N GLY A 10 -2.52 -13.90 19.91
CA GLY A 10 -1.57 -13.60 18.83
C GLY A 10 -1.71 -14.51 17.61
N LEU A 11 -1.93 -15.81 17.83
CA LEU A 11 -2.16 -16.77 16.75
C LEU A 11 -3.45 -16.42 15.95
N GLY A 12 -4.51 -15.99 16.64
CA GLY A 12 -5.76 -15.57 16.00
C GLY A 12 -5.56 -14.36 15.09
N VAL A 13 -4.72 -13.38 15.49
CA VAL A 13 -4.39 -12.22 14.65
C VAL A 13 -3.64 -12.66 13.39
N VAL A 14 -2.68 -13.59 13.50
CA VAL A 14 -1.96 -14.13 12.33
C VAL A 14 -2.90 -14.86 11.37
N VAL A 15 -3.82 -15.67 11.89
CA VAL A 15 -4.84 -16.37 11.07
C VAL A 15 -5.76 -15.37 10.39
N LEU A 16 -6.22 -14.33 11.10
CA LEU A 16 -7.06 -13.27 10.52
C LEU A 16 -6.31 -12.49 9.44
N PHE A 17 -5.02 -12.23 9.62
CA PHE A 17 -4.20 -11.57 8.61
C PHE A 17 -4.08 -12.44 7.35
N ALA A 18 -3.78 -13.74 7.49
CA ALA A 18 -3.74 -14.67 6.38
C ALA A 18 -5.10 -14.76 5.66
N LEU A 19 -6.20 -14.79 6.41
CA LEU A 19 -7.56 -14.78 5.85
C LEU A 19 -7.84 -13.47 5.08
N THR A 20 -7.40 -12.34 5.60
CA THR A 20 -7.54 -11.03 4.95
C THR A 20 -6.81 -10.99 3.62
N LEU A 21 -5.56 -11.47 3.56
CA LEU A 21 -4.78 -11.55 2.32
C LEU A 21 -5.47 -12.47 1.31
N THR A 22 -5.90 -13.66 1.73
CA THR A 22 -6.62 -14.60 0.86
C THR A 22 -7.91 -13.98 0.32
N THR A 23 -8.66 -13.28 1.14
CA THR A 23 -9.89 -12.59 0.72
C THR A 23 -9.60 -11.47 -0.26
N ALA A 24 -8.56 -10.64 -0.02
CA ALA A 24 -8.18 -9.55 -0.91
C ALA A 24 -7.77 -10.05 -2.30
N VAL A 25 -6.95 -11.13 -2.35
CA VAL A 25 -6.55 -11.76 -3.61
C VAL A 25 -7.77 -12.40 -4.31
N SER A 26 -8.62 -13.10 -3.57
CA SER A 26 -9.83 -13.73 -4.14
C SER A 26 -10.79 -12.69 -4.73
N PHE A 27 -10.94 -11.52 -4.09
CA PHE A 27 -11.79 -10.46 -4.60
C PHE A 27 -11.25 -9.90 -5.92
N GLN A 28 -9.94 -9.78 -6.05
CA GLN A 28 -9.33 -9.33 -7.28
C GLN A 28 -9.46 -10.37 -8.40
N GLU A 29 -9.14 -11.64 -8.13
CA GLU A 29 -9.10 -12.69 -9.15
C GLU A 29 -10.49 -13.16 -9.61
N PHE A 30 -11.44 -13.32 -8.67
CA PHE A 30 -12.75 -13.89 -8.98
C PHE A 30 -13.86 -12.86 -9.20
N LEU A 31 -13.79 -11.72 -8.51
CA LEU A 31 -14.83 -10.70 -8.59
C LEU A 31 -14.40 -9.44 -9.37
N GLY A 32 -13.12 -9.31 -9.73
CA GLY A 32 -12.59 -8.09 -10.36
C GLY A 32 -12.67 -6.86 -9.46
N LEU A 33 -12.81 -7.05 -8.14
CA LEU A 33 -12.90 -5.96 -7.17
C LEU A 33 -11.51 -5.52 -6.71
N PRO A 34 -11.32 -4.23 -6.41
CA PRO A 34 -10.04 -3.75 -5.87
C PRO A 34 -9.67 -4.48 -4.56
N PRO A 35 -8.38 -4.85 -4.35
CA PRO A 35 -7.91 -5.55 -3.15
C PRO A 35 -8.24 -4.82 -1.84
N VAL A 36 -8.39 -3.50 -1.90
CA VAL A 36 -8.77 -2.67 -0.74
C VAL A 36 -10.09 -3.11 -0.10
N MET A 37 -11.04 -3.63 -0.89
CA MET A 37 -12.31 -4.14 -0.37
C MET A 37 -12.09 -5.34 0.56
N GLY A 38 -11.20 -6.27 0.18
CA GLY A 38 -10.81 -7.40 1.02
C GLY A 38 -10.07 -6.97 2.29
N MET A 39 -9.20 -5.97 2.19
CA MET A 39 -8.50 -5.39 3.35
C MET A 39 -9.47 -4.71 4.32
N MET A 40 -10.45 -3.96 3.84
CA MET A 40 -11.50 -3.33 4.67
C MET A 40 -12.33 -4.38 5.40
N LEU A 41 -12.67 -5.49 4.74
CA LEU A 41 -13.34 -6.62 5.36
C LEU A 41 -12.48 -7.26 6.46
N GLY A 42 -11.16 -7.40 6.23
CA GLY A 42 -10.20 -7.87 7.21
C GLY A 42 -10.11 -7.00 8.46
N LEU A 43 -10.15 -5.67 8.30
CA LEU A 43 -10.27 -4.75 9.43
C LEU A 43 -11.57 -4.97 10.23
N GLY A 44 -12.67 -5.26 9.55
CA GLY A 44 -13.94 -5.65 10.18
C GLY A 44 -13.79 -6.91 11.04
N TYR A 45 -13.15 -7.96 10.51
CA TYR A 45 -12.88 -9.19 11.25
C TYR A 45 -11.99 -8.95 12.47
N LEU A 46 -10.94 -8.15 12.32
CA LEU A 46 -10.05 -7.81 13.44
C LEU A 46 -10.80 -7.06 14.55
N LYS A 47 -11.72 -6.16 14.18
CA LYS A 47 -12.56 -5.43 15.14
C LYS A 47 -13.49 -6.35 15.91
N VAL A 48 -14.15 -7.28 15.23
CA VAL A 48 -15.04 -8.30 15.85
C VAL A 48 -14.22 -9.20 16.76
N TYR A 49 -13.07 -9.68 16.31
CA TYR A 49 -12.17 -10.51 17.11
C TYR A 49 -11.66 -9.79 18.36
N GLY A 50 -11.25 -8.53 18.23
CA GLY A 50 -10.84 -7.69 19.35
C GLY A 50 -11.98 -7.48 20.37
N HIS A 51 -13.22 -7.43 19.89
CA HIS A 51 -14.39 -7.35 20.78
C HIS A 51 -14.60 -8.67 21.55
N HIS A 52 -14.45 -9.83 20.90
CA HIS A 52 -14.55 -11.13 21.55
C HIS A 52 -13.42 -11.43 22.53
N LEU A 53 -12.22 -10.88 22.31
CA LEU A 53 -11.09 -11.02 23.24
C LEU A 53 -11.24 -10.17 24.51
N ARG A 54 -12.17 -9.21 24.53
CA ARG A 54 -12.50 -8.45 25.74
C ARG A 54 -13.30 -9.34 26.68
N GLU A 55 -12.62 -9.93 27.66
CA GLU A 55 -13.28 -10.68 28.74
C GLU A 55 -14.28 -9.79 29.51
N PRO A 56 -15.49 -10.31 29.83
CA PRO A 56 -16.48 -9.56 30.63
C PRO A 56 -16.01 -9.22 32.05
N GLY A 57 -14.87 -9.77 32.49
CA GLY A 57 -14.32 -9.61 33.85
C GLY A 57 -13.42 -8.40 34.07
N ALA A 58 -12.91 -7.74 33.05
CA ALA A 58 -11.95 -6.62 33.18
C ALA A 58 -12.56 -5.30 33.71
N ARG A 59 -13.82 -5.32 34.10
CA ARG A 59 -14.52 -4.15 34.68
C ARG A 59 -14.32 -3.98 36.20
N ARG A 60 -13.56 -4.85 36.89
CA ARG A 60 -13.55 -4.85 38.37
C ARG A 60 -12.24 -4.49 39.06
N ASP A 61 -11.14 -4.33 38.37
CA ASP A 61 -9.90 -3.89 39.03
C ASP A 61 -9.62 -2.40 38.74
N ALA A 62 -10.39 -1.55 39.43
CA ALA A 62 -10.17 -0.11 39.49
C ALA A 62 -9.03 0.23 40.46
N SER A 63 -7.88 -0.43 40.34
CA SER A 63 -6.67 -0.01 41.08
C SER A 63 -5.42 -0.51 40.39
N GLY A 64 -4.77 0.39 39.66
CA GLY A 64 -3.36 0.23 39.31
C GLY A 64 -3.06 -0.08 37.85
N VAL A 65 -2.67 0.96 37.14
CA VAL A 65 -1.64 0.96 36.07
C VAL A 65 -1.82 -0.15 34.98
N GLY A 66 -2.75 0.06 34.12
CA GLY A 66 -2.85 -0.64 32.86
C GLY A 66 -3.66 0.24 31.91
N ASP A 67 -2.96 0.92 31.00
CA ASP A 67 -3.55 1.78 29.95
C ASP A 67 -4.40 0.91 29.01
N GLN A 68 -5.59 0.52 29.45
CA GLN A 68 -6.61 -0.15 28.66
C GLN A 68 -7.61 0.89 28.15
N THR A 69 -7.12 1.80 27.30
CA THR A 69 -8.01 2.64 26.52
C THR A 69 -8.92 1.74 25.67
N PRO A 70 -10.25 1.93 25.72
CA PRO A 70 -11.17 1.21 24.84
C PRO A 70 -10.68 1.36 23.41
N PHE A 71 -10.74 0.29 22.60
CA PHE A 71 -10.41 0.34 21.18
C PHE A 71 -11.32 1.38 20.52
N ASP A 72 -10.80 2.61 20.43
CA ASP A 72 -11.49 3.73 19.81
C ASP A 72 -10.99 3.87 18.37
N VAL A 73 -11.87 3.48 17.42
CA VAL A 73 -11.58 3.57 15.98
C VAL A 73 -11.23 5.01 15.59
N PHE A 74 -11.85 6.00 16.21
CA PHE A 74 -11.60 7.40 15.90
C PHE A 74 -10.19 7.84 16.31
N SER A 75 -9.65 7.31 17.41
CA SER A 75 -8.27 7.59 17.82
C SER A 75 -7.25 7.00 16.84
N TYR A 76 -7.53 5.84 16.23
CA TYR A 76 -6.69 5.25 15.18
C TYR A 76 -6.81 6.02 13.86
N ILE A 77 -8.00 6.44 13.48
CA ILE A 77 -8.20 7.30 12.30
C ILE A 77 -7.48 8.65 12.48
N ALA A 78 -7.55 9.24 13.68
CA ALA A 78 -6.84 10.49 13.97
C ALA A 78 -5.31 10.35 13.92
N ARG A 79 -4.77 9.14 14.16
CA ARG A 79 -3.33 8.82 14.07
C ARG A 79 -2.90 8.32 12.68
N ALA A 80 -3.83 8.20 11.73
CA ALA A 80 -3.47 7.85 10.36
C ALA A 80 -2.57 8.96 9.78
N GLU A 81 -1.66 8.56 8.90
CA GLU A 81 -0.73 9.48 8.23
C GLU A 81 -1.46 10.25 7.11
N TRP A 82 -2.30 11.21 7.52
CA TRP A 82 -3.09 12.03 6.60
C TRP A 82 -2.23 12.81 5.63
N ASP A 83 -1.05 13.25 6.07
CA ASP A 83 -0.10 13.98 5.24
C ASP A 83 0.35 13.14 4.05
N THR A 84 0.69 11.86 4.29
CA THR A 84 1.08 10.91 3.25
C THR A 84 -0.09 10.62 2.30
N LEU A 85 -1.30 10.41 2.83
CA LEU A 85 -2.49 10.17 2.01
C LEU A 85 -2.83 11.36 1.11
N LEU A 86 -2.80 12.58 1.67
CA LEU A 86 -3.06 13.81 0.92
C LEU A 86 -1.96 14.10 -0.10
N PHE A 87 -0.70 13.78 0.22
CA PHE A 87 0.40 13.86 -0.73
C PHE A 87 0.15 12.98 -1.96
N PHE A 88 -0.12 11.68 -1.76
CA PHE A 88 -0.40 10.79 -2.88
C PHE A 88 -1.65 11.20 -3.67
N TYR A 89 -2.69 11.61 -2.98
CA TYR A 89 -3.89 12.14 -3.63
C TYR A 89 -3.56 13.34 -4.52
N GLY A 90 -2.80 14.31 -4.01
CA GLY A 90 -2.36 15.48 -4.76
C GLY A 90 -1.51 15.12 -5.98
N VAL A 91 -0.57 14.18 -5.83
CA VAL A 91 0.29 13.71 -6.94
C VAL A 91 -0.54 13.04 -8.03
N ILE A 92 -1.47 12.15 -7.67
CA ILE A 92 -2.34 11.46 -8.65
C ILE A 92 -3.20 12.49 -9.41
N LEU A 93 -3.73 13.50 -8.72
CA LEU A 93 -4.47 14.58 -9.38
C LEU A 93 -3.59 15.40 -10.33
N CYS A 94 -2.36 15.71 -9.95
CA CYS A 94 -1.41 16.43 -10.81
C CYS A 94 -1.06 15.61 -12.06
N VAL A 95 -0.77 14.32 -11.90
CA VAL A 95 -0.47 13.41 -13.02
C VAL A 95 -1.67 13.30 -13.95
N GLY A 96 -2.89 13.10 -13.41
CA GLY A 96 -4.12 13.07 -14.19
C GLY A 96 -4.40 14.40 -14.90
N GLY A 97 -4.11 15.54 -14.27
CA GLY A 97 -4.21 16.86 -14.88
C GLY A 97 -3.23 17.04 -16.05
N LEU A 98 -1.98 16.57 -15.91
CA LEU A 98 -0.98 16.58 -16.98
C LEU A 98 -1.39 15.64 -18.13
N ALA A 99 -2.01 14.49 -17.81
CA ALA A 99 -2.54 13.58 -18.81
C ALA A 99 -3.67 14.23 -19.63
N ALA A 100 -4.61 14.90 -18.95
CA ALA A 100 -5.69 15.63 -19.62
C ALA A 100 -5.20 16.76 -20.53
N MET A 101 -4.03 17.34 -20.24
CA MET A 101 -3.38 18.36 -21.08
C MET A 101 -2.53 17.75 -22.22
N GLY A 102 -2.41 16.42 -22.31
CA GLY A 102 -1.63 15.72 -23.34
C GLY A 102 -0.12 15.62 -23.04
N TYR A 103 0.36 16.09 -21.89
CA TYR A 103 1.80 16.00 -21.55
C TYR A 103 2.26 14.55 -21.34
N MET A 104 1.38 13.66 -20.86
CA MET A 104 1.73 12.25 -20.68
C MET A 104 1.96 11.55 -22.02
N GLU A 105 1.17 11.86 -23.06
CA GLU A 105 1.38 11.34 -24.41
C GLU A 105 2.72 11.83 -24.99
N LEU A 106 3.07 13.12 -24.79
CA LEU A 106 4.35 13.66 -25.19
C LEU A 106 5.53 12.95 -24.51
N LEU A 107 5.44 12.73 -23.19
CA LEU A 107 6.45 11.99 -22.44
C LEU A 107 6.55 10.52 -22.87
N ALA A 108 5.42 9.86 -23.15
CA ALA A 108 5.40 8.50 -23.67
C ALA A 108 6.15 8.41 -25.01
N ASN A 109 5.89 9.35 -25.93
CA ASN A 109 6.58 9.39 -27.22
C ASN A 109 8.08 9.64 -27.06
N MET A 110 8.47 10.57 -26.20
CA MET A 110 9.89 10.89 -25.96
C MET A 110 10.64 9.76 -25.27
N SER A 111 10.00 9.01 -24.36
CA SER A 111 10.65 7.94 -23.60
C SER A 111 10.50 6.58 -24.28
N TYR A 112 9.27 6.11 -24.48
CA TYR A 112 9.02 4.75 -24.95
C TYR A 112 9.19 4.56 -26.46
N VAL A 113 8.84 5.56 -27.27
CA VAL A 113 8.99 5.47 -28.73
C VAL A 113 10.42 5.76 -29.14
N SER A 114 11.07 6.79 -28.60
CA SER A 114 12.41 7.17 -29.02
C SER A 114 13.53 6.35 -28.39
N LEU A 115 13.43 5.99 -27.09
CA LEU A 115 14.46 5.21 -26.37
C LEU A 115 14.18 3.71 -26.35
N GLY A 116 12.95 3.33 -26.68
CA GLY A 116 12.46 1.96 -26.59
C GLY A 116 12.05 1.52 -25.17
N PRO A 117 11.13 0.55 -25.05
CA PRO A 117 10.51 0.18 -23.78
C PRO A 117 11.49 -0.29 -22.70
N THR A 118 12.52 -1.04 -23.08
CA THR A 118 13.49 -1.58 -22.11
C THR A 118 14.31 -0.45 -21.46
N THR A 119 14.81 0.48 -22.26
CA THR A 119 15.60 1.61 -21.76
C THR A 119 14.72 2.54 -20.92
N ALA A 120 13.51 2.84 -21.39
CA ALA A 120 12.55 3.64 -20.65
C ALA A 120 12.24 3.03 -19.27
N ASN A 121 11.98 1.72 -19.20
CA ASN A 121 11.68 1.01 -17.95
C ASN A 121 12.87 1.00 -16.97
N ILE A 122 14.11 0.92 -17.46
CA ILE A 122 15.30 1.05 -16.62
C ILE A 122 15.41 2.48 -16.07
N LEU A 123 15.19 3.50 -16.91
CA LEU A 123 15.21 4.90 -16.47
C LEU A 123 14.11 5.19 -15.44
N VAL A 124 12.91 4.63 -15.61
CA VAL A 124 11.82 4.68 -14.63
C VAL A 124 12.28 4.09 -13.29
N GLY A 125 12.96 2.94 -13.31
CA GLY A 125 13.53 2.33 -12.10
C GLY A 125 14.57 3.22 -11.41
N ILE A 126 15.46 3.86 -12.17
CA ILE A 126 16.45 4.82 -11.63
C ILE A 126 15.75 6.05 -11.05
N ALA A 127 14.75 6.59 -11.74
CA ALA A 127 13.95 7.71 -11.23
C ALA A 127 13.21 7.35 -9.95
N SER A 128 12.71 6.11 -9.85
CA SER A 128 12.05 5.58 -8.66
C SER A 128 12.98 5.44 -7.44
N ALA A 129 14.28 5.40 -7.64
CA ALA A 129 15.23 5.45 -6.52
C ALA A 129 15.27 6.81 -5.81
N VAL A 130 14.89 7.88 -6.52
CA VAL A 130 14.93 9.26 -6.00
C VAL A 130 13.53 9.77 -5.66
N VAL A 131 12.54 9.40 -6.47
CA VAL A 131 11.12 9.77 -6.29
C VAL A 131 10.35 8.53 -5.89
N ASP A 132 9.38 8.67 -5.01
CA ASP A 132 8.53 7.55 -4.59
C ASP A 132 7.98 6.78 -5.81
N ASN A 133 7.97 5.46 -5.69
CA ASN A 133 7.55 4.55 -6.76
C ASN A 133 6.07 4.72 -7.15
N ILE A 134 5.20 5.11 -6.21
CA ILE A 134 3.76 5.28 -6.47
C ILE A 134 3.49 6.40 -7.48
N PRO A 135 4.00 7.63 -7.31
CA PRO A 135 3.89 8.69 -8.30
C PRO A 135 4.41 8.33 -9.68
N ILE A 136 5.57 7.67 -9.73
CA ILE A 136 6.21 7.28 -11.00
C ILE A 136 5.37 6.23 -11.71
N MET A 137 4.91 5.20 -11.00
CA MET A 137 4.05 4.19 -11.60
C MET A 137 2.70 4.75 -12.03
N ALA A 138 2.12 5.70 -11.28
CA ALA A 138 0.92 6.41 -11.72
C ALA A 138 1.15 7.14 -13.06
N ALA A 139 2.30 7.81 -13.22
CA ALA A 139 2.64 8.47 -14.47
C ALA A 139 2.81 7.48 -15.63
N VAL A 140 3.46 6.33 -15.41
CA VAL A 140 3.62 5.28 -16.44
C VAL A 140 2.27 4.70 -16.84
N LEU A 141 1.36 4.49 -15.90
CA LEU A 141 0.00 3.99 -16.17
C LEU A 141 -0.81 5.01 -16.97
N GLU A 142 -0.69 6.31 -16.66
CA GLU A 142 -1.36 7.37 -17.42
C GLU A 142 -0.75 7.59 -18.82
N MET A 143 0.53 7.27 -19.01
CA MET A 143 1.16 7.27 -20.35
C MET A 143 0.65 6.14 -21.23
N ASP A 144 0.16 5.04 -20.66
CA ASP A 144 -0.32 3.81 -21.32
C ASP A 144 0.53 3.41 -22.55
N PRO A 145 1.86 3.21 -22.38
CA PRO A 145 2.74 2.94 -23.50
C PRO A 145 2.46 1.57 -24.10
N LEU A 146 2.45 1.49 -25.44
CA LEU A 146 2.30 0.24 -26.17
C LEU A 146 3.53 -0.65 -25.97
N MET A 147 3.47 -1.57 -25.03
CA MET A 147 4.56 -2.49 -24.72
C MET A 147 4.06 -3.90 -24.39
N SER A 148 4.94 -4.89 -24.52
CA SER A 148 4.60 -6.28 -24.24
C SER A 148 4.36 -6.51 -22.75
N HIS A 149 3.65 -7.60 -22.40
CA HIS A 149 3.43 -8.00 -21.01
C HIS A 149 4.75 -8.14 -20.22
N GLY A 150 5.82 -8.67 -20.85
CA GLY A 150 7.15 -8.74 -20.23
C GLY A 150 7.73 -7.37 -19.88
N GLN A 151 7.46 -6.35 -20.69
CA GLN A 151 7.88 -4.97 -20.40
C GLN A 151 7.07 -4.34 -19.25
N TRP A 152 5.80 -4.66 -19.12
CA TRP A 152 4.98 -4.28 -17.97
C TRP A 152 5.48 -4.91 -16.67
N LEU A 153 5.88 -6.18 -16.71
CA LEU A 153 6.53 -6.84 -15.56
C LEU A 153 7.89 -6.19 -15.23
N LEU A 154 8.67 -5.84 -16.26
CA LEU A 154 9.96 -5.19 -16.08
C LEU A 154 9.80 -3.83 -15.39
N VAL A 155 8.88 -2.96 -15.84
CA VAL A 155 8.70 -1.64 -15.21
C VAL A 155 8.20 -1.75 -13.78
N THR A 156 7.32 -2.69 -13.48
CA THR A 156 6.85 -2.96 -12.12
C THR A 156 8.02 -3.40 -11.21
N LEU A 157 8.87 -4.29 -11.73
CA LEU A 157 10.05 -4.77 -11.01
C LEU A 157 11.08 -3.64 -10.79
N THR A 158 11.42 -2.91 -11.85
CA THR A 158 12.43 -1.83 -11.76
C THR A 158 11.97 -0.68 -10.89
N ALA A 159 10.70 -0.27 -10.96
CA ALA A 159 10.13 0.74 -10.09
C ALA A 159 10.09 0.29 -8.62
N GLY A 160 9.69 -0.96 -8.36
CA GLY A 160 9.66 -1.53 -7.01
C GLY A 160 11.05 -1.65 -6.38
N ILE A 161 12.04 -2.17 -7.13
CA ILE A 161 13.43 -2.27 -6.66
C ILE A 161 14.04 -0.87 -6.54
N GLY A 162 13.79 0.01 -7.51
CA GLY A 162 14.28 1.40 -7.51
C GLY A 162 13.90 2.11 -6.23
N GLY A 163 12.62 2.05 -5.85
CA GLY A 163 12.12 2.66 -4.62
C GLY A 163 12.78 2.15 -3.34
N SER A 164 13.34 0.95 -3.34
CA SER A 164 14.05 0.37 -2.19
C SER A 164 15.58 0.59 -2.21
N LEU A 165 16.16 1.10 -3.31
CA LEU A 165 17.59 1.33 -3.43
C LEU A 165 18.09 2.47 -2.54
N LEU A 166 17.31 3.52 -2.39
CA LEU A 166 17.59 4.64 -1.50
C LEU A 166 16.47 4.74 -0.48
N SER A 167 16.80 4.96 0.80
CA SER A 167 15.82 5.15 1.87
C SER A 167 14.83 6.29 1.62
N ILE A 168 15.09 7.14 0.64
CA ILE A 168 14.29 8.30 0.27
C ILE A 168 13.23 7.93 -0.79
N GLY A 169 13.43 6.84 -1.54
CA GLY A 169 12.63 6.51 -2.72
C GLY A 169 11.35 5.73 -2.45
N SER A 170 11.04 5.37 -1.21
CA SER A 170 9.75 4.79 -0.84
C SER A 170 9.48 4.88 0.65
N ALA A 171 8.21 4.96 1.02
CA ALA A 171 7.76 4.89 2.42
C ALA A 171 8.17 3.57 3.11
N ALA A 172 8.47 2.51 2.34
CA ALA A 172 8.94 1.21 2.84
C ALA A 172 10.45 1.18 3.11
N GLY A 173 11.21 2.18 2.65
CA GLY A 173 12.66 2.28 2.85
C GLY A 173 13.05 3.09 4.10
N VAL A 174 12.10 3.67 4.81
CA VAL A 174 12.24 4.39 6.07
C VAL A 174 11.79 3.46 7.20
#